data_44c1396b21da16bd7ccb19d2dbe3f06c
#
_entry.id   44c1396b21da16bd7ccb19d2dbe3f06c
#
_cell.length_a   1.000
_cell.length_b   1.000
_cell.length_c   1.000
_cell.angle_alpha   90.00
_cell.angle_beta   90.00
_cell.angle_gamma   90.00
#
_symmetry.space_group_name_H-M   'P 1'
#
loop_
_entity.id
_entity.type
_entity.pdbx_description
1 polymer ?
#
loop_
_entity_poly.entity_id
_entity_poly.type
_entity_poly.pdbx_seq_one_letter_code
_entity_poly.pdbx_strand_id
1 'polypeptide(L)'
;MIYKIISKAIANRLKPLLNSIIFETQSAFIADRLITDNILIAFKSLHHIKNSCSGKKGFMAMKLDMSKAYDRVEWVFLEKILLKMGFSDTWVALIMECITTMSYSILVNGEPKGVIIPSRGLR
;
A
#
# COMPACT_ATOMS: atom_id res chain seq x y z
N MET A 1 -20.51 -5.57 11.22
CA MET A 1 -19.62 -5.94 12.33
C MET A 1 -18.72 -7.14 11.99
N ILE A 2 -19.23 -8.20 11.42
CA ILE A 2 -18.50 -9.44 11.04
C ILE A 2 -17.32 -9.15 10.09
N TYR A 3 -17.51 -8.33 9.07
CA TYR A 3 -16.47 -7.95 8.12
C TYR A 3 -15.20 -7.39 8.80
N LYS A 4 -15.36 -6.51 9.80
CA LYS A 4 -14.20 -5.93 10.54
C LYS A 4 -13.42 -6.99 11.32
N ILE A 5 -14.09 -8.02 11.79
CA ILE A 5 -13.46 -9.14 12.52
C ILE A 5 -12.64 -9.99 11.54
N ILE A 6 -13.25 -10.34 10.41
CA ILE A 6 -12.59 -11.16 9.37
C ILE A 6 -11.36 -10.42 8.81
N SER A 7 -11.53 -9.17 8.37
CA SER A 7 -10.43 -8.39 7.82
C SER A 7 -9.30 -8.17 8.83
N LYS A 8 -9.63 -7.98 10.12
CA LYS A 8 -8.64 -7.88 11.20
C LYS A 8 -7.88 -9.19 11.42
N ALA A 9 -8.58 -10.33 11.37
CA ALA A 9 -7.96 -11.65 11.49
C ALA A 9 -6.98 -11.92 10.33
N ILE A 10 -7.38 -11.60 9.10
CA ILE A 10 -6.53 -11.70 7.90
C ILE A 10 -5.31 -10.78 8.05
N ALA A 11 -5.51 -9.53 8.42
CA ALA A 11 -4.42 -8.57 8.63
C ALA A 11 -3.44 -9.03 9.72
N ASN A 12 -3.92 -9.56 10.83
CA ASN A 12 -3.07 -10.07 11.90
C ASN A 12 -2.24 -11.29 11.48
N ARG A 13 -2.76 -12.12 10.60
CA ARG A 13 -2.00 -13.25 10.01
C ARG A 13 -0.95 -12.80 8.99
N LEU A 14 -1.23 -11.72 8.27
CA LEU A 14 -0.30 -11.16 7.28
C LEU A 14 0.88 -10.42 7.94
N LYS A 15 0.64 -9.71 9.05
CA LYS A 15 1.64 -8.87 9.72
C LYS A 15 2.99 -9.53 9.95
N PRO A 16 3.10 -10.75 10.51
CA PRO A 16 4.38 -11.39 10.75
C PRO A 16 5.20 -11.65 9.47
N LEU A 17 4.50 -11.82 8.34
CA LEU A 17 5.12 -12.12 7.04
C LEU A 17 5.65 -10.86 6.34
N LEU A 18 5.16 -9.67 6.71
CA LEU A 18 5.50 -8.43 6.01
C LEU A 18 7.01 -8.16 6.01
N ASN A 19 7.70 -8.45 7.09
CA ASN A 19 9.15 -8.22 7.19
C ASN A 19 9.96 -9.08 6.20
N SER A 20 9.46 -10.26 5.80
CA SER A 20 10.13 -11.15 4.86
C SER A 20 9.81 -10.89 3.40
N ILE A 21 8.68 -10.24 3.13
CA ILE A 21 8.19 -10.04 1.76
C ILE A 21 8.28 -8.58 1.28
N ILE A 22 8.46 -7.63 2.21
CA ILE A 22 8.55 -6.20 1.90
C ILE A 22 9.99 -5.72 2.03
N PHE A 23 10.48 -5.02 1.01
CA PHE A 23 11.84 -4.46 1.00
C PHE A 23 12.11 -3.61 2.24
N GLU A 24 13.36 -3.62 2.71
CA GLU A 24 13.82 -2.89 3.90
C GLU A 24 13.60 -1.37 3.79
N THR A 25 13.61 -0.83 2.58
CA THR A 25 13.37 0.60 2.31
C THR A 25 11.93 1.05 2.54
N GLN A 26 10.97 0.13 2.62
CA GLN A 26 9.57 0.44 2.91
C GLN A 26 9.34 0.45 4.41
N SER A 27 9.03 1.61 4.98
CA SER A 27 8.80 1.77 6.43
C SER A 27 7.33 1.86 6.81
N ALA A 28 6.48 2.42 5.94
CA ALA A 28 5.07 2.62 6.27
C ALA A 28 4.34 1.28 6.48
N PHE A 29 3.57 1.20 7.57
CA PHE A 29 2.74 0.04 7.97
C PHE A 29 3.50 -1.26 8.31
N ILE A 30 4.82 -1.22 8.39
CA ILE A 30 5.65 -2.34 8.81
C ILE A 30 6.05 -2.14 10.27
N ALA A 31 5.90 -3.18 11.08
CA ALA A 31 6.30 -3.13 12.49
C ALA A 31 7.82 -2.91 12.61
N ASP A 32 8.21 -2.16 13.64
CA ASP A 32 9.61 -1.88 14.00
C ASP A 32 10.42 -1.08 12.95
N ARG A 33 9.77 -0.52 11.94
CA ARG A 33 10.39 0.39 10.96
C ARG A 33 9.95 1.83 11.18
N LEU A 34 10.92 2.74 11.24
CA LEU A 34 10.67 4.16 11.47
C LEU A 34 10.61 4.91 10.13
N ILE A 35 9.58 5.71 9.94
CA ILE A 35 9.46 6.60 8.75
C ILE A 35 10.60 7.63 8.74
N THR A 36 11.12 8.02 9.91
CA THR A 36 12.25 8.93 10.06
C THR A 36 13.52 8.41 9.38
N ASP A 37 13.73 7.10 9.29
CA ASP A 37 14.90 6.53 8.63
C ASP A 37 14.91 6.84 7.14
N ASN A 38 13.73 6.77 6.48
CA ASN A 38 13.60 7.15 5.08
C ASN A 38 13.86 8.65 4.86
N ILE A 39 13.45 9.51 5.81
CA ILE A 39 13.72 10.94 5.76
C ILE A 39 15.22 11.21 5.87
N LEU A 40 15.91 10.53 6.79
CA LEU A 40 17.35 10.65 6.98
C LEU A 40 18.13 10.15 5.74
N ILE A 41 17.73 9.05 5.13
CA ILE A 41 18.32 8.53 3.90
C ILE A 41 18.15 9.54 2.76
N ALA A 42 16.94 10.07 2.59
CA ALA A 42 16.67 11.08 1.57
C ALA A 42 17.52 12.36 1.80
N PHE A 43 17.59 12.82 3.05
CA PHE A 43 18.42 13.99 3.40
C PHE A 43 19.90 13.77 3.11
N LYS A 44 20.47 12.64 3.52
CA LYS A 44 21.88 12.30 3.25
C LYS A 44 22.15 12.18 1.75
N SER A 45 21.23 11.57 1.00
CA SER A 45 21.36 11.42 -0.44
C SER A 45 21.36 12.77 -1.16
N LEU A 46 20.41 13.66 -0.79
CA LEU A 46 20.35 15.02 -1.37
C LEU A 46 21.57 15.87 -0.98
N HIS A 47 22.04 15.75 0.26
CA HIS A 47 23.25 16.41 0.71
C HIS A 47 24.49 15.92 -0.08
N HIS A 48 24.60 14.62 -0.31
CA HIS A 48 25.66 14.07 -1.14
C HIS A 48 25.60 14.60 -2.57
N ILE A 49 24.43 14.57 -3.20
CA ILE A 49 24.23 15.10 -4.56
C ILE A 49 24.63 16.58 -4.65
N LYS A 50 24.21 17.38 -3.66
CA LYS A 50 24.53 18.82 -3.61
C LYS A 50 26.05 19.08 -3.52
N ASN A 51 26.77 18.26 -2.77
CA ASN A 51 28.20 18.42 -2.53
C ASN A 51 29.07 17.74 -3.60
N SER A 52 28.51 16.86 -4.42
CA SER A 52 29.24 16.11 -5.46
C SER A 52 29.26 16.80 -6.82
N CYS A 53 29.07 18.12 -6.88
CA CYS A 53 29.02 18.89 -8.11
C CYS A 53 30.39 19.05 -8.83
N SER A 54 31.37 18.18 -8.54
CA SER A 54 32.70 18.20 -9.17
C SER A 54 32.82 17.03 -10.14
N GLY A 55 32.84 17.32 -11.45
CA GLY A 55 33.08 16.32 -12.49
C GLY A 55 32.09 16.37 -13.65
N LYS A 56 32.34 15.52 -14.66
CA LYS A 56 31.50 15.39 -15.87
C LYS A 56 30.21 14.59 -15.67
N LYS A 57 30.01 13.92 -14.50
CA LYS A 57 28.83 13.12 -14.19
C LYS A 57 27.93 13.90 -13.24
N GLY A 58 26.72 14.23 -13.69
CA GLY A 58 25.66 14.79 -12.86
C GLY A 58 24.81 13.72 -12.20
N PHE A 59 24.28 14.01 -11.01
CA PHE A 59 23.28 13.20 -10.33
C PHE A 59 21.95 13.95 -10.30
N MET A 60 20.85 13.22 -10.40
CA MET A 60 19.52 13.77 -10.30
C MET A 60 18.72 12.94 -9.29
N ALA A 61 18.01 13.62 -8.38
CA ALA A 61 17.03 12.99 -7.51
C ALA A 61 15.63 13.26 -8.05
N MET A 62 14.82 12.21 -8.19
CA MET A 62 13.43 12.31 -8.62
C MET A 62 12.51 11.79 -7.53
N LYS A 63 11.56 12.61 -7.09
CA LYS A 63 10.47 12.19 -6.22
C LYS A 63 9.25 11.85 -7.08
N LEU A 64 8.77 10.61 -6.98
CA LEU A 64 7.50 10.19 -7.57
C LEU A 64 6.44 10.16 -6.48
N ASP A 65 5.32 10.78 -6.75
CA ASP A 65 4.18 10.84 -5.84
C ASP A 65 2.90 10.49 -6.59
N MET A 66 2.12 9.56 -6.04
CA MET A 66 0.87 9.11 -6.64
C MET A 66 -0.30 9.66 -5.84
N SER A 67 -1.01 10.64 -6.39
CA SER A 67 -2.23 11.16 -5.78
C SER A 67 -3.30 10.07 -5.67
N LYS A 68 -3.95 9.95 -4.51
CA LYS A 68 -4.99 8.95 -4.25
C LYS A 68 -4.53 7.51 -4.56
N ALA A 69 -3.32 7.15 -4.11
CA ALA A 69 -2.69 5.86 -4.42
C ALA A 69 -3.61 4.66 -4.15
N TYR A 70 -4.27 4.65 -2.98
CA TYR A 70 -5.19 3.57 -2.62
C TYR A 70 -6.41 3.44 -3.56
N ASP A 71 -6.93 4.55 -4.07
CA ASP A 71 -8.09 4.55 -4.97
C ASP A 71 -7.74 4.05 -6.39
N ARG A 72 -6.44 3.99 -6.71
CA ARG A 72 -5.92 3.63 -8.04
C ARG A 72 -5.40 2.20 -8.14
N VAL A 73 -5.40 1.45 -7.05
CA VAL A 73 -4.93 0.05 -7.09
C VAL A 73 -5.92 -0.79 -7.88
N GLU A 74 -5.45 -1.36 -8.98
CA GLU A 74 -6.22 -2.30 -9.79
C GLU A 74 -6.31 -3.66 -9.09
N TRP A 75 -7.52 -4.21 -8.95
CA TRP A 75 -7.73 -5.46 -8.24
C TRP A 75 -7.06 -6.66 -8.91
N VAL A 76 -7.07 -6.70 -10.26
CA VAL A 76 -6.39 -7.75 -11.04
C VAL A 76 -4.87 -7.69 -10.81
N PHE A 77 -4.30 -6.50 -10.68
CA PHE A 77 -2.89 -6.34 -10.35
C PHE A 77 -2.58 -6.86 -8.94
N LEU A 78 -3.42 -6.52 -7.97
CA LEU A 78 -3.26 -6.98 -6.59
C LEU A 78 -3.31 -8.51 -6.49
N GLU A 79 -4.29 -9.14 -7.13
CA GLU A 79 -4.42 -10.59 -7.18
C GLU A 79 -3.17 -11.26 -7.75
N LYS A 80 -2.73 -10.81 -8.93
CA LYS A 80 -1.54 -11.35 -9.59
C LYS A 80 -0.27 -11.18 -8.77
N ILE A 81 -0.10 -10.05 -8.09
CA ILE A 81 1.09 -9.81 -7.28
C ILE A 81 1.11 -10.71 -6.05
N LEU A 82 -0.04 -10.91 -5.38
CA LEU A 82 -0.14 -11.81 -4.24
C LEU A 82 0.18 -13.26 -4.63
N LEU A 83 -0.35 -13.75 -5.75
CA LEU A 83 -0.01 -15.06 -6.28
C LEU A 83 1.47 -15.18 -6.60
N LYS A 84 2.06 -14.16 -7.22
CA LYS A 84 3.49 -14.13 -7.55
C LYS A 84 4.38 -14.07 -6.31
N MET A 85 3.91 -13.51 -5.21
CA MET A 85 4.58 -13.52 -3.91
C MET A 85 4.51 -14.88 -3.19
N GLY A 86 3.79 -15.85 -3.75
CA GLY A 86 3.70 -17.21 -3.23
C GLY A 86 2.56 -17.44 -2.22
N PHE A 87 1.61 -16.53 -2.11
CA PHE A 87 0.41 -16.78 -1.32
C PHE A 87 -0.47 -17.85 -2.00
N SER A 88 -1.10 -18.71 -1.20
CA SER A 88 -2.01 -19.74 -1.73
C SER A 88 -3.26 -19.11 -2.36
N ASP A 89 -3.82 -19.78 -3.37
CA ASP A 89 -5.04 -19.34 -4.06
C ASP A 89 -6.19 -19.09 -3.08
N THR A 90 -6.36 -19.97 -2.08
CA THR A 90 -7.38 -19.82 -1.03
C THR A 90 -7.20 -18.53 -0.23
N TRP A 91 -5.95 -18.18 0.10
CA TRP A 91 -5.65 -16.97 0.84
C TRP A 91 -5.90 -15.72 0.00
N VAL A 92 -5.46 -15.75 -1.27
CA VAL A 92 -5.69 -14.66 -2.22
C VAL A 92 -7.19 -14.45 -2.44
N ALA A 93 -7.96 -15.53 -2.64
CA ALA A 93 -9.41 -15.45 -2.78
C ALA A 93 -10.10 -14.79 -1.57
N LEU A 94 -9.68 -15.11 -0.34
CA LEU A 94 -10.22 -14.46 0.87
C LEU A 94 -9.93 -12.95 0.91
N ILE A 95 -8.72 -12.54 0.52
CA ILE A 95 -8.36 -11.12 0.46
C ILE A 95 -9.20 -10.42 -0.61
N MET A 96 -9.29 -11.02 -1.79
CA MET A 96 -10.04 -10.45 -2.92
C MET A 96 -11.52 -10.34 -2.59
N GLU A 97 -12.12 -11.31 -1.96
CA GLU A 97 -13.52 -11.25 -1.51
C GLU A 97 -13.75 -10.10 -0.52
N CYS A 98 -12.84 -9.87 0.40
CA CYS A 98 -12.91 -8.72 1.30
C CYS A 98 -12.85 -7.37 0.59
N ILE A 99 -12.26 -7.29 -0.60
CA ILE A 99 -12.08 -6.04 -1.34
C ILE A 99 -13.20 -5.84 -2.35
N THR A 100 -13.58 -6.89 -3.08
CA THR A 100 -14.52 -6.79 -4.22
C THR A 100 -15.98 -6.76 -3.81
N THR A 101 -16.32 -7.28 -2.64
CA THR A 101 -17.72 -7.34 -2.15
C THR A 101 -18.20 -6.07 -1.48
N MET A 102 -17.36 -5.04 -1.39
CA MET A 102 -17.73 -3.79 -0.73
C MET A 102 -18.60 -2.91 -1.63
N SER A 103 -19.61 -2.28 -1.03
CA SER A 103 -20.42 -1.23 -1.64
C SER A 103 -20.47 -0.01 -0.73
N TYR A 104 -20.66 1.15 -1.29
CA TYR A 104 -20.74 2.43 -0.58
C TYR A 104 -22.05 3.13 -0.87
N SER A 105 -22.49 3.97 0.06
CA SER A 105 -23.61 4.90 -0.13
C SER A 105 -23.18 6.28 0.34
N ILE A 106 -23.69 7.30 -0.29
CA ILE A 106 -23.48 8.69 0.13
C ILE A 106 -24.53 9.01 1.20
N LEU A 107 -24.08 9.55 2.33
CA LEU A 107 -25.01 10.06 3.34
C LEU A 107 -25.46 11.48 2.97
N VAL A 108 -26.75 11.65 2.75
CA VAL A 108 -27.41 12.95 2.53
C VAL A 108 -28.37 13.19 3.70
N ASN A 109 -28.10 14.18 4.52
CA ASN A 109 -28.87 14.48 5.73
C ASN A 109 -29.01 13.28 6.69
N GLY A 110 -27.96 12.44 6.78
CA GLY A 110 -27.95 11.26 7.65
C GLY A 110 -28.58 10.00 7.04
N GLU A 111 -29.17 10.07 5.86
CA GLU A 111 -29.73 8.93 5.15
C GLU A 111 -28.82 8.45 4.03
N PRO A 112 -28.61 7.14 3.87
CA PRO A 112 -27.84 6.59 2.77
C PRO A 112 -28.61 6.73 1.45
N LYS A 113 -28.00 7.41 0.47
CA LYS A 113 -28.53 7.60 -0.87
C LYS A 113 -27.60 7.00 -1.92
N GLY A 114 -28.18 6.29 -2.85
CA GLY A 114 -27.46 5.62 -3.94
C GLY A 114 -26.59 4.46 -3.48
N VAL A 115 -26.15 3.65 -4.43
CA VAL A 115 -25.19 2.55 -4.21
C VAL A 115 -24.04 2.74 -5.19
N ILE A 116 -22.82 2.77 -4.66
CA ILE A 116 -21.59 2.86 -5.44
C ILE A 116 -20.89 1.53 -5.30
N ILE A 117 -20.69 0.84 -6.41
CA ILE A 117 -19.91 -0.40 -6.48
C ILE A 117 -18.56 -0.03 -7.10
N PRO A 118 -17.46 -0.10 -6.36
CA PRO A 118 -16.14 0.20 -6.91
C PRO A 118 -15.69 -0.91 -7.87
N SER A 119 -14.86 -0.55 -8.84
CA SER A 119 -14.19 -1.49 -9.74
C SER A 119 -12.68 -1.59 -9.49
N ARG A 120 -12.16 -0.74 -8.61
CA ARG A 120 -10.76 -0.66 -8.19
C ARG A 120 -10.64 0.07 -6.86
N GLY A 121 -9.44 0.09 -6.30
CA GLY A 121 -9.11 0.80 -5.06
C GLY A 121 -9.21 -0.09 -3.83
N LEU A 122 -8.52 0.36 -2.78
CA LEU A 122 -8.47 -0.28 -1.47
C LEU A 122 -8.97 0.72 -0.43
N ARG A 123 -10.18 0.54 0.07
CA ARG A 123 -10.73 1.35 1.16
C ARG A 123 -11.39 0.49 2.23
#